data_98d31d6614157691f55875dde7765560
#
_entry.id   98d31d6614157691f55875dde7765560
#
_cell.length_a   1.000
_cell.length_b   1.000
_cell.length_c   1.000
_cell.angle_alpha   90.00
_cell.angle_beta   90.00
_cell.angle_gamma   90.00
#
_symmetry.space_group_name_H-M   'P 1'
#
loop_
_entity.id
_entity.type
_entity.pdbx_description
1 polymer ?
#
loop_
_entity_poly.entity_id
_entity_poly.type
_entity_poly.pdbx_seq_one_letter_code
_entity_poly.pdbx_strand_id
1 'polypeptide(L)'
;MVSRRGILEVTMVSASKLQNVAMLGKMDPYCVVFFMNEKTRTKTVKNGGSNPVWNESFKCKTSDDVDQTIKIMIKNENRMLNDEIIGVSEISLGDCFQTGEDTIDAPVLNAKTRKRVGNIRVHCEFRPNENTVVKEVKEANEKMEAEKPKKMDTSTSGNMTISGSMDKLVEEEEKKPQYRVTKISEVVVPPGEGWF
;
A
#
# COMPACT_ATOMS: atom_id res chain seq x y z
N MET A 1 9.13 -17.69 -4.06
CA MET A 1 8.45 -16.72 -3.17
C MET A 1 9.03 -15.35 -3.48
N VAL A 2 8.19 -14.35 -3.72
CA VAL A 2 8.67 -12.97 -3.93
C VAL A 2 9.16 -12.42 -2.59
N SER A 3 10.37 -11.86 -2.56
CA SER A 3 10.91 -11.22 -1.36
C SER A 3 10.11 -9.97 -1.02
N ARG A 4 9.83 -9.78 0.28
CA ARG A 4 9.11 -8.62 0.82
C ARG A 4 10.03 -7.62 1.50
N ARG A 5 11.35 -7.78 1.34
CA ARG A 5 12.34 -6.84 1.86
C ARG A 5 12.38 -5.59 1.00
N GLY A 6 12.05 -4.45 1.57
CA GLY A 6 12.01 -3.20 0.83
C GLY A 6 11.45 -2.05 1.63
N ILE A 7 10.91 -1.11 0.89
CA ILE A 7 10.18 0.05 1.43
C ILE A 7 8.74 -0.04 0.93
N LEU A 8 7.81 -0.10 1.87
CA LEU A 8 6.38 0.03 1.61
C LEU A 8 5.96 1.46 1.90
N GLU A 9 5.32 2.10 0.92
CA GLU A 9 4.65 3.39 1.09
C GLU A 9 3.13 3.16 1.06
N VAL A 10 2.44 3.60 2.10
CA VAL A 10 0.99 3.47 2.24
C VAL A 10 0.38 4.86 2.31
N THR A 11 -0.53 5.16 1.41
CA THR A 11 -1.23 6.44 1.31
C THR A 11 -2.69 6.27 1.74
N MET A 12 -3.08 6.95 2.81
CA MET A 12 -4.49 7.12 3.18
C MET A 12 -5.11 8.16 2.25
N VAL A 13 -5.81 7.72 1.20
CA VAL A 13 -6.37 8.64 0.19
C VAL A 13 -7.61 9.33 0.72
N SER A 14 -8.67 8.58 0.95
CA SER A 14 -9.97 9.13 1.34
C SER A 14 -10.86 8.07 2.00
N ALA A 15 -11.94 8.52 2.62
CA ALA A 15 -13.05 7.64 2.95
C ALA A 15 -14.37 8.19 2.40
N SER A 16 -15.38 7.32 2.32
CA SER A 16 -16.68 7.69 1.81
C SER A 16 -17.81 7.01 2.58
N LYS A 17 -18.96 7.69 2.65
CA LYS A 17 -20.18 7.20 3.29
C LYS A 17 -19.96 6.76 4.75
N LEU A 18 -19.03 7.42 5.45
CA LEU A 18 -18.81 7.15 6.87
C LEU A 18 -20.07 7.48 7.68
N GLN A 19 -20.43 6.58 8.59
CA GLN A 19 -21.52 6.83 9.53
C GLN A 19 -21.17 8.05 10.40
N ASN A 20 -22.09 9.02 10.48
CA ASN A 20 -21.89 10.16 11.33
C ASN A 20 -22.03 9.76 12.82
N VAL A 21 -20.98 10.03 13.61
CA VAL A 21 -20.94 9.82 15.05
C VAL A 21 -20.89 11.15 15.83
N ALA A 22 -20.73 12.30 15.13
CA ALA A 22 -20.70 13.60 15.79
C ALA A 22 -22.07 13.95 16.39
N MET A 23 -22.07 14.38 17.64
CA MET A 23 -23.32 14.86 18.29
C MET A 23 -23.83 16.17 17.70
N LEU A 24 -22.91 17.04 17.25
CA LEU A 24 -23.22 18.34 16.65
C LEU A 24 -22.26 18.63 15.49
N GLY A 25 -22.78 19.18 14.40
CA GLY A 25 -21.98 19.61 13.25
C GLY A 25 -21.48 18.48 12.36
N LYS A 26 -20.31 18.71 11.77
CA LYS A 26 -19.61 17.73 10.92
C LYS A 26 -18.51 17.06 11.71
N MET A 27 -18.24 15.79 11.39
CA MET A 27 -17.10 15.07 11.95
C MET A 27 -15.77 15.70 11.54
N ASP A 28 -14.77 15.54 12.40
CA ASP A 28 -13.36 15.86 12.19
C ASP A 28 -12.55 14.54 12.08
N PRO A 29 -12.63 13.80 10.94
CA PRO A 29 -12.09 12.46 10.86
C PRO A 29 -10.56 12.44 10.70
N TYR A 30 -9.92 11.45 11.33
CA TYR A 30 -8.54 11.06 11.11
C TYR A 30 -8.39 9.54 11.15
N CYS A 31 -7.34 9.01 10.50
CA CYS A 31 -7.00 7.60 10.53
C CYS A 31 -5.87 7.33 11.52
N VAL A 32 -5.99 6.24 12.26
CA VAL A 32 -4.89 5.59 12.98
C VAL A 32 -4.57 4.31 12.23
N VAL A 33 -3.31 4.17 11.82
CA VAL A 33 -2.83 3.05 11.02
C VAL A 33 -1.92 2.20 11.90
N PHE A 34 -2.17 0.90 11.94
CA PHE A 34 -1.36 -0.08 12.63
C PHE A 34 -0.78 -1.03 11.60
N PHE A 35 0.52 -1.10 11.53
CA PHE A 35 1.24 -1.99 10.64
C PHE A 35 2.49 -2.50 11.33
N MET A 36 2.65 -3.82 11.36
CA MET A 36 3.68 -4.46 12.17
C MET A 36 3.56 -4.00 13.65
N ASN A 37 4.64 -3.48 14.22
CA ASN A 37 4.67 -2.93 15.59
C ASN A 37 4.57 -1.40 15.62
N GLU A 38 4.25 -0.78 14.50
CA GLU A 38 4.19 0.68 14.38
C GLU A 38 2.73 1.16 14.38
N LYS A 39 2.52 2.29 15.05
CA LYS A 39 1.26 3.03 15.09
C LYS A 39 1.51 4.44 14.58
N THR A 40 0.78 4.83 13.55
CA THR A 40 0.85 6.20 13.01
C THR A 40 -0.55 6.78 12.84
N ARG A 41 -0.65 8.10 12.67
CA ARG A 41 -1.94 8.74 12.41
C ARG A 41 -1.83 9.79 11.32
N THR A 42 -2.93 10.00 10.58
CA THR A 42 -3.07 11.12 9.66
C THR A 42 -3.36 12.42 10.42
N LYS A 43 -3.25 13.53 9.72
CA LYS A 43 -3.85 14.79 10.17
C LYS A 43 -5.36 14.66 10.20
N THR A 44 -5.96 15.44 11.08
CA THR A 44 -7.42 15.54 11.18
C THR A 44 -7.94 16.42 10.05
N VAL A 45 -8.93 15.93 9.31
CA VAL A 45 -9.67 16.74 8.31
C VAL A 45 -10.79 17.49 9.02
N LYS A 46 -10.58 18.76 9.33
CA LYS A 46 -11.59 19.57 10.01
C LYS A 46 -12.83 19.74 9.14
N ASN A 47 -14.00 19.48 9.73
CA ASN A 47 -15.30 19.47 9.05
C ASN A 47 -15.37 18.51 7.84
N GLY A 48 -14.56 17.46 7.84
CA GLY A 48 -14.50 16.47 6.77
C GLY A 48 -15.77 15.64 6.59
N GLY A 49 -16.59 15.54 7.65
CA GLY A 49 -17.87 14.85 7.63
C GLY A 49 -17.73 13.38 7.22
N SER A 50 -18.66 12.90 6.40
CA SER A 50 -18.72 11.49 5.98
C SER A 50 -17.82 11.13 4.79
N ASN A 51 -17.15 12.11 4.17
CA ASN A 51 -16.31 11.89 2.98
C ASN A 51 -14.97 12.65 3.09
N PRO A 52 -14.14 12.34 4.08
CA PRO A 52 -12.84 13.01 4.25
C PRO A 52 -11.83 12.59 3.17
N VAL A 53 -10.91 13.51 2.86
CA VAL A 53 -9.75 13.26 1.99
C VAL A 53 -8.51 13.65 2.78
N TRP A 54 -7.60 12.70 2.98
CA TRP A 54 -6.34 12.91 3.72
C TRP A 54 -5.16 13.10 2.77
N ASN A 55 -5.00 12.21 1.79
CA ASN A 55 -3.86 12.16 0.87
C ASN A 55 -2.52 12.20 1.62
N GLU A 56 -2.40 11.41 2.68
CA GLU A 56 -1.20 11.31 3.49
C GLU A 56 -0.54 9.95 3.38
N SER A 57 0.78 9.96 3.12
CA SER A 57 1.59 8.75 2.94
C SER A 57 2.48 8.48 4.15
N PHE A 58 2.66 7.21 4.45
CA PHE A 58 3.55 6.68 5.47
C PHE A 58 4.51 5.68 4.83
N LYS A 59 5.81 5.76 5.18
CA LYS A 59 6.83 4.84 4.68
C LYS A 59 7.34 3.96 5.81
N CYS A 60 7.38 2.66 5.57
CA CYS A 60 7.96 1.70 6.49
C CYS A 60 8.91 0.75 5.77
N LYS A 61 9.91 0.26 6.51
CA LYS A 61 10.79 -0.81 6.04
C LYS A 61 10.12 -2.15 6.28
N THR A 62 10.19 -3.04 5.29
CA THR A 62 9.61 -4.37 5.36
C THR A 62 10.68 -5.45 5.33
N SER A 63 10.35 -6.63 5.87
CA SER A 63 11.17 -7.84 5.85
C SER A 63 10.35 -9.00 5.27
N ASP A 64 10.97 -10.15 5.05
CA ASP A 64 10.27 -11.33 4.49
C ASP A 64 9.19 -11.87 5.43
N ASP A 65 9.33 -11.65 6.75
CA ASP A 65 8.38 -12.06 7.80
C ASP A 65 7.30 -11.00 8.06
N VAL A 66 7.17 -9.99 7.18
CA VAL A 66 6.22 -8.90 7.38
C VAL A 66 4.77 -9.41 7.35
N ASP A 67 3.96 -8.89 8.27
CA ASP A 67 2.51 -9.06 8.21
C ASP A 67 1.98 -8.44 6.91
N GLN A 68 1.14 -9.17 6.20
CA GLN A 68 0.54 -8.72 4.95
C GLN A 68 -0.74 -7.90 5.17
N THR A 69 -1.02 -7.53 6.40
CA THR A 69 -2.28 -6.90 6.75
C THR A 69 -2.04 -5.58 7.47
N ILE A 70 -2.68 -4.51 6.97
CA ILE A 70 -2.76 -3.22 7.66
C ILE A 70 -4.10 -3.13 8.37
N LYS A 71 -4.08 -2.71 9.64
CA LYS A 71 -5.29 -2.38 10.39
C LYS A 71 -5.43 -0.87 10.49
N ILE A 72 -6.63 -0.38 10.18
CA ILE A 72 -6.95 1.04 10.16
C ILE A 72 -8.13 1.29 11.08
N MET A 73 -8.01 2.29 11.94
CA MET A 73 -9.09 2.78 12.78
C MET A 73 -9.38 4.24 12.40
N ILE A 74 -10.61 4.53 12.01
CA ILE A 74 -11.05 5.90 11.72
C ILE A 74 -11.74 6.44 12.96
N LYS A 75 -11.29 7.61 13.41
CA LYS A 75 -11.83 8.30 14.59
C LYS A 75 -12.31 9.70 14.24
N ASN A 76 -13.28 10.18 14.99
CA ASN A 76 -13.72 11.56 15.01
C ASN A 76 -12.99 12.29 16.16
N GLU A 77 -12.19 13.31 15.82
CA GLU A 77 -11.49 14.11 16.82
C GLU A 77 -12.47 14.99 17.60
N ASN A 78 -12.46 14.87 18.91
CA ASN A 78 -13.28 15.66 19.82
C ASN A 78 -12.40 16.58 20.68
N ARG A 79 -12.69 17.88 20.72
CA ARG A 79 -11.89 18.83 21.51
C ARG A 79 -12.18 18.77 23.01
N MET A 80 -13.38 18.34 23.40
CA MET A 80 -13.87 18.41 24.78
C MET A 80 -14.10 17.02 25.40
N LEU A 81 -14.20 15.98 24.57
CA LEU A 81 -14.47 14.60 24.97
C LEU A 81 -13.41 13.67 24.37
N ASN A 82 -13.48 12.40 24.71
CA ASN A 82 -12.66 11.38 24.06
C ASN A 82 -13.05 11.26 22.56
N ASP A 83 -12.05 10.97 21.71
CA ASP A 83 -12.27 10.74 20.29
C ASP A 83 -13.14 9.50 20.06
N GLU A 84 -14.17 9.65 19.27
CA GLU A 84 -15.12 8.59 18.96
C GLU A 84 -14.63 7.73 17.79
N ILE A 85 -14.78 6.41 17.92
CA ILE A 85 -14.45 5.49 16.84
C ILE A 85 -15.60 5.47 15.84
N ILE A 86 -15.33 5.90 14.59
CA ILE A 86 -16.26 5.80 13.45
C ILE A 86 -16.31 4.35 12.98
N GLY A 87 -15.14 3.73 12.79
CA GLY A 87 -15.06 2.34 12.38
C GLY A 87 -13.62 1.86 12.18
N VAL A 88 -13.50 0.59 11.83
CA VAL A 88 -12.24 -0.10 11.60
C VAL A 88 -12.24 -0.77 10.22
N SER A 89 -11.07 -0.89 9.62
CA SER A 89 -10.86 -1.61 8.36
C SER A 89 -9.58 -2.43 8.45
N GLU A 90 -9.57 -3.56 7.76
CA GLU A 90 -8.41 -4.43 7.64
C GLU A 90 -8.14 -4.67 6.16
N ILE A 91 -6.91 -4.45 5.71
CA ILE A 91 -6.53 -4.44 4.30
C ILE A 91 -5.36 -5.40 4.09
N SER A 92 -5.51 -6.33 3.15
CA SER A 92 -4.42 -7.20 2.71
C SER A 92 -3.49 -6.44 1.75
N LEU A 93 -2.18 -6.62 1.93
CA LEU A 93 -1.13 -6.07 1.08
C LEU A 93 -0.55 -7.10 0.11
N GLY A 94 -1.16 -8.29 0.04
CA GLY A 94 -0.63 -9.40 -0.77
C GLY A 94 -0.39 -9.02 -2.23
N ASP A 95 -1.35 -8.35 -2.84
CA ASP A 95 -1.28 -7.93 -4.23
C ASP A 95 -0.23 -6.82 -4.42
N CYS A 96 -0.15 -5.84 -3.52
CA CYS A 96 0.87 -4.80 -3.55
C CYS A 96 2.30 -5.37 -3.49
N PHE A 97 2.55 -6.40 -2.67
CA PHE A 97 3.86 -7.06 -2.63
C PHE A 97 4.19 -7.85 -3.89
N GLN A 98 3.18 -8.29 -4.66
CA GLN A 98 3.37 -9.03 -5.91
C GLN A 98 3.53 -8.12 -7.12
N THR A 99 2.71 -7.07 -7.22
CA THR A 99 2.63 -6.18 -8.40
C THR A 99 3.49 -4.93 -8.25
N GLY A 100 3.91 -4.58 -7.03
CA GLY A 100 4.64 -3.36 -6.71
C GLY A 100 3.74 -2.20 -6.30
N GLU A 101 2.49 -2.17 -6.73
CA GLU A 101 1.50 -1.14 -6.36
C GLU A 101 0.08 -1.71 -6.35
N ASP A 102 -0.79 -1.12 -5.54
CA ASP A 102 -2.20 -1.46 -5.49
C ASP A 102 -3.03 -0.29 -4.94
N THR A 103 -4.29 -0.19 -5.40
CA THR A 103 -5.27 0.77 -4.87
C THR A 103 -6.51 0.04 -4.41
N ILE A 104 -6.73 0.02 -3.11
CA ILE A 104 -7.71 -0.82 -2.44
C ILE A 104 -8.86 0.03 -1.92
N ASP A 105 -10.09 -0.32 -2.31
CA ASP A 105 -11.32 0.17 -1.71
C ASP A 105 -11.84 -0.87 -0.72
N ALA A 106 -11.67 -0.61 0.57
CA ALA A 106 -12.05 -1.54 1.63
C ALA A 106 -13.27 -1.07 2.43
N PRO A 107 -14.10 -2.00 2.94
CA PRO A 107 -15.20 -1.65 3.82
C PRO A 107 -14.68 -1.17 5.17
N VAL A 108 -15.31 -0.12 5.70
CA VAL A 108 -15.15 0.30 7.10
C VAL A 108 -16.28 -0.33 7.90
N LEU A 109 -15.93 -1.04 8.96
CA LEU A 109 -16.86 -1.77 9.81
C LEU A 109 -16.95 -1.12 11.19
N ASN A 110 -18.14 -1.10 11.77
CA ASN A 110 -18.30 -0.73 13.17
C ASN A 110 -17.53 -1.71 14.06
N ALA A 111 -16.72 -1.20 14.98
CA ALA A 111 -15.82 -2.02 15.80
C ALA A 111 -16.57 -3.07 16.65
N LYS A 112 -17.80 -2.78 17.10
CA LYS A 112 -18.60 -3.67 17.97
C LYS A 112 -19.54 -4.56 17.17
N THR A 113 -20.33 -3.98 16.26
CA THR A 113 -21.41 -4.70 15.55
C THR A 113 -20.95 -5.36 14.26
N ARG A 114 -19.74 -5.07 13.78
CA ARG A 114 -19.16 -5.52 12.49
C ARG A 114 -20.00 -5.13 11.26
N LYS A 115 -21.01 -4.29 11.42
CA LYS A 115 -21.80 -3.76 10.30
C LYS A 115 -20.97 -2.74 9.53
N ARG A 116 -21.13 -2.71 8.20
CA ARG A 116 -20.47 -1.74 7.32
C ARG A 116 -20.98 -0.33 7.63
N VAL A 117 -20.07 0.60 7.85
CA VAL A 117 -20.34 2.00 8.20
C VAL A 117 -19.66 2.98 7.24
N GLY A 118 -19.11 2.50 6.13
CA GLY A 118 -18.48 3.30 5.09
C GLY A 118 -17.48 2.51 4.28
N ASN A 119 -16.63 3.24 3.54
CA ASN A 119 -15.50 2.70 2.78
C ASN A 119 -14.28 3.58 2.98
N ILE A 120 -13.10 2.97 2.83
CA ILE A 120 -11.82 3.67 2.80
C ILE A 120 -11.07 3.29 1.53
N ARG A 121 -10.42 4.27 0.91
CA ARG A 121 -9.50 4.09 -0.22
C ARG A 121 -8.08 4.29 0.27
N VAL A 122 -7.25 3.28 0.00
CA VAL A 122 -5.83 3.24 0.35
C VAL A 122 -5.04 2.90 -0.90
N HIS A 123 -3.96 3.62 -1.14
CA HIS A 123 -2.99 3.30 -2.17
C HIS A 123 -1.70 2.81 -1.51
N CYS A 124 -1.14 1.74 -2.03
CA CYS A 124 0.10 1.13 -1.54
C CYS A 124 1.11 1.03 -2.68
N GLU A 125 2.36 1.38 -2.40
CA GLU A 125 3.49 1.22 -3.32
C GLU A 125 4.61 0.48 -2.60
N PHE A 126 5.07 -0.64 -3.17
CA PHE A 126 6.17 -1.45 -2.64
C PHE A 126 7.37 -1.38 -3.55
N ARG A 127 8.53 -1.05 -2.98
CA ARG A 127 9.82 -1.03 -3.66
C ARG A 127 10.75 -2.04 -3.02
N PRO A 128 11.04 -3.18 -3.69
CA PRO A 128 11.97 -4.17 -3.17
C PRO A 128 13.38 -3.60 -3.05
N ASN A 129 14.17 -4.15 -2.12
CA ASN A 129 15.56 -3.73 -1.95
C ASN A 129 16.39 -4.22 -3.14
N GLU A 130 17.22 -3.35 -3.74
CA GLU A 130 18.01 -3.66 -4.95
C GLU A 130 18.86 -4.93 -4.83
N ASN A 131 19.40 -5.23 -3.64
CA ASN A 131 20.14 -6.46 -3.39
C ASN A 131 19.31 -7.74 -3.53
N THR A 132 17.98 -7.64 -3.42
CA THR A 132 17.05 -8.77 -3.56
C THR A 132 16.75 -9.02 -5.03
N VAL A 133 16.52 -7.96 -5.81
CA VAL A 133 16.25 -8.02 -7.26
C VAL A 133 17.44 -8.64 -7.99
N VAL A 134 18.68 -8.27 -7.63
CA VAL A 134 19.91 -8.83 -8.24
C VAL A 134 20.06 -10.33 -7.94
N LYS A 135 19.65 -10.82 -6.77
CA LYS A 135 19.68 -12.25 -6.44
C LYS A 135 18.63 -13.03 -7.22
N GLU A 136 17.40 -12.55 -7.28
CA GLU A 136 16.30 -13.21 -8.01
C GLU A 136 16.59 -13.30 -9.51
N VAL A 137 17.15 -12.24 -10.11
CA VAL A 137 17.57 -12.25 -11.53
C VAL A 137 18.71 -13.22 -11.78
N LYS A 138 19.69 -13.35 -10.87
CA LYS A 138 20.78 -14.33 -11.00
C LYS A 138 20.27 -15.76 -10.90
N GLU A 139 19.41 -16.06 -9.93
CA GLU A 139 18.80 -17.38 -9.76
C GLU A 139 17.88 -17.76 -10.93
N ALA A 140 17.15 -16.81 -11.51
CA ALA A 140 16.33 -17.02 -12.70
C ALA A 140 17.20 -17.31 -13.93
N ASN A 141 18.30 -16.58 -14.13
CA ASN A 141 19.24 -16.79 -15.23
C ASN A 141 19.98 -18.14 -15.13
N GLU A 142 20.40 -18.53 -13.93
CA GLU A 142 21.04 -19.84 -13.68
C GLU A 142 20.08 -20.99 -14.01
N LYS A 143 18.80 -20.88 -13.67
CA LYS A 143 17.76 -21.86 -14.05
C LYS A 143 17.52 -21.94 -15.55
N MET A 144 17.52 -20.79 -16.26
CA MET A 144 17.38 -20.77 -17.71
C MET A 144 18.60 -21.35 -18.44
N GLU A 145 19.81 -21.21 -17.89
CA GLU A 145 21.01 -21.82 -18.48
C GLU A 145 21.08 -23.33 -18.26
N ALA A 146 20.51 -23.84 -17.19
CA ALA A 146 20.44 -25.27 -16.88
C ALA A 146 19.46 -26.05 -17.79
N GLU A 147 18.47 -25.38 -18.40
CA GLU A 147 17.46 -25.99 -19.28
C GLU A 147 17.77 -25.90 -20.79
N LYS A 148 18.97 -25.48 -21.20
CA LYS A 148 19.32 -25.48 -22.62
C LYS A 148 19.45 -26.91 -23.16
N PRO A 149 18.63 -27.32 -24.15
CA PRO A 149 18.76 -28.64 -24.76
C PRO A 149 20.10 -28.74 -25.50
N LYS A 150 20.78 -29.89 -25.35
CA LYS A 150 22.00 -30.21 -26.07
C LYS A 150 21.79 -30.02 -27.58
N LYS A 151 22.68 -29.22 -28.19
CA LYS A 151 22.72 -28.98 -29.62
C LYS A 151 22.73 -30.27 -30.43
N MET A 152 21.79 -30.39 -31.33
CA MET A 152 21.84 -31.35 -32.41
C MET A 152 22.45 -30.60 -33.62
N ASP A 153 23.63 -31.06 -34.08
CA ASP A 153 24.33 -30.50 -35.20
C ASP A 153 23.55 -30.80 -36.49
N THR A 154 23.12 -29.78 -37.20
CA THR A 154 22.84 -29.85 -38.64
C THR A 154 23.16 -28.51 -39.27
N SER A 155 24.21 -28.55 -40.09
CA SER A 155 24.65 -27.49 -41.00
C SER A 155 23.64 -27.31 -42.13
N THR A 156 23.14 -26.07 -42.30
CA THR A 156 22.71 -25.59 -43.63
C THR A 156 22.74 -24.06 -43.67
N SER A 157 23.49 -23.57 -44.64
CA SER A 157 23.69 -22.18 -45.03
C SER A 157 22.37 -21.52 -45.54
N GLY A 158 22.14 -20.28 -45.12
CA GLY A 158 21.04 -19.48 -45.67
C GLY A 158 21.12 -18.03 -45.20
N ASN A 159 21.71 -17.19 -46.02
CA ASN A 159 21.84 -15.75 -45.90
C ASN A 159 20.47 -15.08 -46.09
N MET A 160 19.97 -14.28 -45.16
CA MET A 160 18.88 -13.36 -45.43
C MET A 160 18.96 -12.12 -44.49
N THR A 161 19.36 -11.02 -45.09
CA THR A 161 19.36 -9.67 -44.56
C THR A 161 17.92 -9.13 -44.57
N ILE A 162 17.42 -8.67 -43.42
CA ILE A 162 16.23 -7.80 -43.36
C ILE A 162 16.56 -6.59 -42.51
N SER A 163 16.69 -5.44 -43.16
CA SER A 163 16.69 -4.11 -42.57
C SER A 163 15.23 -3.69 -42.28
N GLY A 164 14.91 -3.39 -41.05
CA GLY A 164 13.61 -2.86 -40.64
C GLY A 164 13.79 -1.73 -39.63
N SER A 165 13.47 -0.55 -40.06
CA SER A 165 13.46 0.73 -39.38
C SER A 165 12.58 0.68 -38.11
N MET A 166 13.11 1.12 -36.97
CA MET A 166 12.34 1.35 -35.76
C MET A 166 11.95 2.82 -35.67
N ASP A 167 10.69 3.10 -35.92
CA ASP A 167 10.09 4.40 -35.63
C ASP A 167 9.51 4.42 -34.21
N LYS A 168 9.99 5.40 -33.49
CA LYS A 168 9.45 6.17 -32.35
C LYS A 168 8.13 5.72 -31.74
N LEU A 169 8.22 5.20 -30.50
CA LEU A 169 7.14 5.26 -29.53
C LEU A 169 7.35 6.47 -28.61
N VAL A 170 6.37 7.36 -28.63
CA VAL A 170 6.26 8.57 -27.81
C VAL A 170 5.93 8.13 -26.38
N GLU A 171 6.79 8.46 -25.42
CA GLU A 171 6.52 8.34 -23.98
C GLU A 171 5.47 9.39 -23.58
N GLU A 172 4.29 8.92 -23.24
CA GLU A 172 3.28 9.70 -22.54
C GLU A 172 3.56 9.55 -21.03
N GLU A 173 4.22 10.55 -20.42
CA GLU A 173 4.41 10.64 -18.98
C GLU A 173 3.04 10.86 -18.30
N GLU A 174 2.46 9.81 -17.76
CA GLU A 174 1.34 9.91 -16.81
C GLU A 174 1.80 10.67 -15.57
N LYS A 175 1.26 11.88 -15.36
CA LYS A 175 1.45 12.67 -14.14
C LYS A 175 0.88 11.92 -12.95
N LYS A 176 1.75 11.24 -12.19
CA LYS A 176 1.41 10.65 -10.88
C LYS A 176 0.93 11.76 -9.94
N PRO A 177 -0.18 11.55 -9.20
CA PRO A 177 -0.64 12.52 -8.22
C PRO A 177 0.42 12.73 -7.13
N GLN A 178 0.72 14.00 -6.82
CA GLN A 178 1.69 14.34 -5.76
C GLN A 178 1.04 14.21 -4.39
N TYR A 179 1.47 13.23 -3.60
CA TYR A 179 1.07 13.06 -2.20
C TYR A 179 2.13 13.65 -1.26
N ARG A 180 1.66 14.24 -0.17
CA ARG A 180 2.55 14.80 0.84
C ARG A 180 3.17 13.70 1.69
N VAL A 181 4.48 13.54 1.62
CA VAL A 181 5.23 12.53 2.40
C VAL A 181 5.52 13.07 3.79
N THR A 182 5.10 12.35 4.83
CA THR A 182 5.48 12.63 6.23
C THR A 182 6.46 11.54 6.69
N LYS A 183 7.64 11.93 7.17
CA LYS A 183 8.57 10.98 7.78
C LYS A 183 7.96 10.45 9.08
N ILE A 184 7.96 9.14 9.27
CA ILE A 184 7.59 8.50 10.53
C ILE A 184 8.74 8.78 11.51
N SER A 185 8.48 9.60 12.55
CA SER A 185 9.33 9.66 13.73
C SER A 185 9.01 8.48 14.62
N GLU A 186 10.02 7.83 15.17
CA GLU A 186 9.89 6.72 16.12
C GLU A 186 8.92 7.08 17.25
N VAL A 187 7.77 6.43 17.27
CA VAL A 187 6.80 6.54 18.36
C VAL A 187 6.86 5.27 19.19
N VAL A 188 7.37 5.41 20.39
CA VAL A 188 7.33 4.36 21.44
C VAL A 188 5.86 4.08 21.78
N VAL A 189 5.40 2.87 21.55
CA VAL A 189 4.05 2.41 21.85
C VAL A 189 3.98 2.11 23.36
N PRO A 190 3.10 2.75 24.15
CA PRO A 190 2.86 2.34 25.53
C PRO A 190 2.15 0.97 25.55
N PRO A 191 2.51 0.05 26.46
CA PRO A 191 1.84 -1.23 26.60
C PRO A 191 0.43 -1.02 27.19
N GLY A 192 -0.60 -1.50 26.50
CA GLY A 192 -1.93 -1.55 27.09
C GLY A 192 -3.16 -1.41 26.18
N GLU A 193 -3.04 -1.10 24.91
CA GLU A 193 -4.21 -1.09 24.00
C GLU A 193 -4.24 -2.38 23.16
N GLY A 194 -4.76 -3.45 23.78
CA GLY A 194 -5.06 -4.69 23.09
C GLY A 194 -6.28 -4.52 22.15
N TRP A 195 -6.20 -5.08 20.99
CA TRP A 195 -7.32 -5.29 20.10
C TRP A 195 -8.19 -6.42 20.63
N PHE A 196 -9.48 -6.18 20.76
CA PHE A 196 -10.50 -7.21 21.01
C PHE A 196 -10.98 -7.79 19.69
#